data_d6b3bf6df7537fd86248a552e5d0bd3d
#
_entry.id   d6b3bf6df7537fd86248a552e5d0bd3d
#
_cell.length_a   1.000
_cell.length_b   1.000
_cell.length_c   1.000
_cell.angle_alpha   90.00
_cell.angle_beta   90.00
_cell.angle_gamma   90.00
#
_symmetry.space_group_name_H-M   'P 1'
#
loop_
_entity.id
_entity.type
_entity.pdbx_description
1 polymer ?
#
loop_
_entity_poly.entity_id
_entity_poly.type
_entity_poly.pdbx_seq_one_letter_code
_entity_poly.pdbx_strand_id
1 'polypeptide(L)'
;MRRTLTLLGVFLAFVAIFTLSRHATTSTTTTSSSTTTPTSSTTTTKPAGTGCLGSDFRGQFNQGQGAAGTIYASVTLTKSSAGSCTLKGWPRLTLQDKLGAQLPINPANLPSSAGGIQFPTSQANQPPSLLTLAKGATTNFSLAYSDVPTANSVCDNAVTISVQLSVGGSTVTVTPLFALQPCNNGRVWVSPFY
;
A
#
# COMPACT_ATOMS: atom_id res chain seq x y z
N MET A 1 -16.99 -37.07 34.91
CA MET A 1 -17.35 -37.89 33.72
C MET A 1 -16.49 -37.47 32.56
N ARG A 2 -15.58 -38.35 32.17
CA ARG A 2 -14.62 -38.13 31.04
C ARG A 2 -15.33 -38.44 29.73
N ARG A 3 -15.19 -37.57 28.70
CA ARG A 3 -15.39 -37.93 27.29
C ARG A 3 -14.25 -37.38 26.47
N THR A 4 -13.30 -38.22 26.20
CA THR A 4 -12.26 -38.14 25.19
C THR A 4 -12.90 -38.34 23.82
N LEU A 5 -12.74 -37.40 22.89
CA LEU A 5 -13.06 -37.59 21.46
C LEU A 5 -11.78 -37.43 20.63
N THR A 6 -11.29 -38.58 20.19
CA THR A 6 -10.16 -38.73 19.27
C THR A 6 -10.70 -38.56 17.86
N LEU A 7 -10.21 -37.59 17.08
CA LEU A 7 -10.48 -37.47 15.65
C LEU A 7 -9.19 -37.69 14.89
N LEU A 8 -9.18 -38.81 14.19
CA LEU A 8 -8.13 -39.31 13.31
C LEU A 8 -8.06 -38.44 12.05
N GLY A 9 -6.86 -37.90 11.75
CA GLY A 9 -6.62 -37.14 10.52
C GLY A 9 -6.34 -38.07 9.34
N VAL A 10 -6.88 -37.72 8.20
CA VAL A 10 -6.55 -38.33 6.92
C VAL A 10 -5.66 -37.34 6.16
N PHE A 11 -4.38 -37.70 5.99
CA PHE A 11 -3.44 -37.05 5.09
C PHE A 11 -3.66 -37.58 3.68
N LEU A 12 -4.11 -36.75 2.76
CA LEU A 12 -4.11 -37.01 1.33
C LEU A 12 -2.91 -36.27 0.71
N ALA A 13 -1.86 -37.04 0.38
CA ALA A 13 -0.72 -36.58 -0.38
C ALA A 13 -1.10 -36.51 -1.88
N PHE A 14 -1.11 -35.33 -2.46
CA PHE A 14 -1.17 -35.14 -3.91
C PHE A 14 0.26 -35.08 -4.47
N VAL A 15 0.65 -36.15 -5.15
CA VAL A 15 1.86 -36.18 -5.98
C VAL A 15 1.48 -35.68 -7.37
N ALA A 16 1.94 -34.49 -7.73
CA ALA A 16 1.84 -33.96 -9.09
C ALA A 16 3.09 -34.37 -9.88
N ILE A 17 2.92 -35.24 -10.86
CA ILE A 17 3.94 -35.64 -11.81
C ILE A 17 3.96 -34.62 -12.95
N PHE A 18 5.01 -33.79 -13.02
CA PHE A 18 5.28 -32.92 -14.17
C PHE A 18 6.07 -33.70 -15.21
N THR A 19 5.44 -34.06 -16.34
CA THR A 19 6.11 -34.55 -17.52
C THR A 19 6.60 -33.38 -18.36
N LEU A 20 7.94 -33.30 -18.51
CA LEU A 20 8.60 -32.37 -19.45
C LEU A 20 8.46 -32.94 -20.88
N SER A 21 7.66 -32.30 -21.72
CA SER A 21 7.70 -32.50 -23.17
C SER A 21 8.69 -31.50 -23.78
N ARG A 22 9.84 -31.99 -24.23
CA ARG A 22 10.76 -31.23 -25.09
C ARG A 22 10.31 -31.33 -26.53
N HIS A 23 9.84 -30.27 -27.12
CA HIS A 23 9.69 -30.13 -28.56
C HIS A 23 10.89 -29.42 -29.14
N ALA A 24 11.71 -30.14 -29.87
CA ALA A 24 12.76 -29.57 -30.71
C ALA A 24 12.13 -29.08 -32.02
N THR A 25 12.12 -27.78 -32.26
CA THR A 25 11.71 -27.19 -33.52
C THR A 25 12.96 -26.71 -34.26
N THR A 26 13.25 -27.40 -35.35
CA THR A 26 14.30 -27.05 -36.34
C THR A 26 13.83 -25.82 -37.11
N SER A 27 14.48 -24.67 -36.94
CA SER A 27 14.19 -23.46 -37.69
C SER A 27 15.10 -23.35 -38.88
N THR A 28 14.52 -23.39 -40.06
CA THR A 28 15.18 -23.12 -41.35
C THR A 28 15.37 -21.62 -41.49
N THR A 29 16.60 -21.14 -41.60
CA THR A 29 16.96 -19.74 -41.80
C THR A 29 16.72 -19.33 -43.23
N THR A 30 15.69 -18.50 -43.48
CA THR A 30 15.52 -17.78 -44.75
C THR A 30 15.97 -16.34 -44.53
N THR A 31 17.09 -15.98 -45.12
CA THR A 31 17.62 -14.60 -45.07
C THR A 31 16.85 -13.71 -46.06
N SER A 32 15.92 -12.89 -45.56
CA SER A 32 15.29 -11.83 -46.30
C SER A 32 15.86 -10.48 -45.82
N SER A 33 16.69 -9.85 -46.63
CA SER A 33 17.21 -8.50 -46.37
C SER A 33 16.09 -7.48 -46.60
N SER A 34 15.47 -7.03 -45.53
CA SER A 34 14.54 -5.88 -45.54
C SER A 34 15.24 -4.66 -44.99
N THR A 35 15.52 -3.69 -45.87
CA THR A 35 16.00 -2.36 -45.50
C THR A 35 14.88 -1.63 -44.76
N THR A 36 14.89 -1.66 -43.41
CA THR A 36 13.98 -0.85 -42.60
C THR A 36 14.66 0.46 -42.23
N THR A 37 14.12 1.54 -42.74
CA THR A 37 14.42 2.92 -42.31
C THR A 37 14.10 3.02 -40.80
N PRO A 38 15.03 3.47 -39.94
CA PRO A 38 14.74 3.64 -38.52
C PRO A 38 13.77 4.79 -38.30
N THR A 39 12.51 4.50 -38.04
CA THR A 39 11.57 5.49 -37.50
C THR A 39 12.03 5.81 -36.09
N SER A 40 12.67 6.96 -35.90
CA SER A 40 13.01 7.48 -34.56
C SER A 40 11.74 7.74 -33.77
N SER A 41 11.33 6.80 -32.96
CA SER A 41 10.31 7.01 -31.93
C SER A 41 10.93 7.93 -30.88
N THR A 42 10.64 9.21 -30.93
CA THR A 42 10.98 10.17 -29.88
C THR A 42 10.16 9.84 -28.65
N THR A 43 10.68 8.96 -27.78
CA THR A 43 10.12 8.74 -26.46
C THR A 43 10.37 10.02 -25.66
N THR A 44 9.35 10.86 -25.53
CA THR A 44 9.41 12.03 -24.65
C THR A 44 9.54 11.54 -23.23
N THR A 45 10.76 11.34 -22.76
CA THR A 45 11.06 11.03 -21.37
C THR A 45 10.75 12.29 -20.56
N LYS A 46 9.66 12.29 -19.80
CA LYS A 46 9.35 13.33 -18.81
C LYS A 46 10.60 13.50 -17.93
N PRO A 47 11.08 14.76 -17.71
CA PRO A 47 12.26 14.97 -16.89
C PRO A 47 12.15 14.24 -15.55
N ALA A 48 13.16 13.46 -15.20
CA ALA A 48 13.28 12.85 -13.89
C ALA A 48 13.40 13.97 -12.86
N GLY A 49 12.38 14.14 -11.98
CA GLY A 49 12.45 15.13 -10.91
C GLY A 49 11.14 15.80 -10.48
N THR A 50 10.03 15.60 -11.19
CA THR A 50 8.73 16.11 -10.70
C THR A 50 8.21 15.21 -9.57
N GLY A 51 7.80 15.85 -8.46
CA GLY A 51 7.15 15.15 -7.35
C GLY A 51 5.88 14.41 -7.81
N CYS A 52 5.58 13.30 -7.16
CA CYS A 52 4.38 12.53 -7.43
C CYS A 52 3.13 13.32 -7.03
N LEU A 53 2.08 13.25 -7.86
CA LEU A 53 0.77 13.81 -7.57
C LEU A 53 -0.20 12.69 -7.18
N GLY A 54 -1.15 12.95 -6.27
CA GLY A 54 -2.15 11.97 -5.88
C GLY A 54 -2.98 11.47 -7.06
N SER A 55 -3.29 12.33 -8.03
CA SER A 55 -4.00 11.97 -9.28
C SER A 55 -3.25 10.95 -10.15
N ASP A 56 -1.94 10.77 -9.93
CA ASP A 56 -1.14 9.77 -10.64
C ASP A 56 -1.36 8.34 -10.11
N PHE A 57 -2.04 8.17 -8.99
CA PHE A 57 -2.12 6.91 -8.26
C PHE A 57 -3.55 6.39 -8.10
N ARG A 58 -3.62 5.08 -7.94
CA ARG A 58 -4.78 4.39 -7.37
C ARG A 58 -4.38 3.82 -6.02
N GLY A 59 -5.25 4.00 -5.03
CA GLY A 59 -5.03 3.53 -3.68
C GLY A 59 -5.86 2.28 -3.37
N GLN A 60 -5.27 1.36 -2.63
CA GLN A 60 -5.93 0.19 -2.07
C GLN A 60 -5.65 0.13 -0.58
N PHE A 61 -6.70 -0.01 0.22
CA PHE A 61 -6.57 -0.27 1.65
C PHE A 61 -6.40 -1.77 1.91
N ASN A 62 -5.36 -2.11 2.63
CA ASN A 62 -5.12 -3.48 3.06
C ASN A 62 -5.47 -3.56 4.55
N GLN A 63 -6.51 -4.33 4.85
CA GLN A 63 -6.97 -4.54 6.22
C GLN A 63 -5.84 -5.11 7.06
N GLY A 64 -5.61 -4.50 8.20
CA GLY A 64 -4.62 -4.94 9.13
C GLY A 64 -5.17 -5.90 10.18
N GLN A 65 -4.31 -6.24 11.11
CA GLN A 65 -4.64 -7.07 12.26
C GLN A 65 -4.59 -6.22 13.52
N GLY A 66 -5.50 -6.49 14.45
CA GLY A 66 -5.51 -5.88 15.77
C GLY A 66 -4.69 -6.68 16.76
N ALA A 67 -3.96 -5.99 17.62
CA ALA A 67 -3.29 -6.57 18.77
C ALA A 67 -3.37 -5.62 19.97
N ALA A 68 -3.86 -6.09 21.09
CA ALA A 68 -3.92 -5.35 22.36
C ALA A 68 -4.54 -3.91 22.23
N GLY A 69 -5.63 -3.78 21.46
CA GLY A 69 -6.34 -2.50 21.31
C GLY A 69 -5.67 -1.55 20.32
N THR A 70 -4.75 -2.04 19.49
CA THR A 70 -4.17 -1.30 18.37
C THR A 70 -4.45 -2.04 17.07
N ILE A 71 -5.00 -1.35 16.10
CA ILE A 71 -5.22 -1.86 14.75
C ILE A 71 -4.08 -1.37 13.85
N TYR A 72 -3.46 -2.30 13.12
CA TYR A 72 -2.45 -2.03 12.11
C TYR A 72 -3.05 -2.25 10.73
N ALA A 73 -2.82 -1.34 9.81
CA ALA A 73 -3.26 -1.45 8.43
C ALA A 73 -2.20 -0.86 7.49
N SER A 74 -2.35 -1.10 6.21
CA SER A 74 -1.49 -0.46 5.20
C SER A 74 -2.31 0.02 4.00
N VAL A 75 -1.75 0.96 3.28
CA VAL A 75 -2.28 1.43 2.00
C VAL A 75 -1.22 1.19 0.94
N THR A 76 -1.62 0.53 -0.13
CA THR A 76 -0.82 0.38 -1.35
C THR A 76 -1.25 1.43 -2.37
N LEU A 77 -0.30 2.17 -2.88
CA LEU A 77 -0.50 3.15 -3.95
C LEU A 77 0.17 2.63 -5.22
N THR A 78 -0.62 2.44 -6.29
CA THR A 78 -0.12 2.00 -7.59
C THR A 78 -0.11 3.17 -8.55
N LYS A 79 1.05 3.49 -9.11
CA LYS A 79 1.17 4.56 -10.11
C LYS A 79 0.52 4.15 -11.41
N SER A 80 -0.52 4.87 -11.82
CA SER A 80 -1.32 4.60 -13.02
C SER A 80 -0.91 5.47 -14.22
N SER A 81 -0.41 6.69 -13.97
CA SER A 81 -0.02 7.61 -15.02
C SER A 81 1.31 7.25 -15.69
N ALA A 82 1.51 7.69 -16.91
CA ALA A 82 2.77 7.52 -17.64
C ALA A 82 3.93 8.35 -17.03
N GLY A 83 5.16 7.99 -17.38
CA GLY A 83 6.37 8.63 -16.88
C GLY A 83 6.72 8.20 -15.45
N SER A 84 7.78 8.77 -14.92
CA SER A 84 8.22 8.56 -13.54
C SER A 84 8.05 9.82 -12.70
N CYS A 85 7.93 9.65 -11.39
CA CYS A 85 7.92 10.74 -10.42
C CYS A 85 8.70 10.34 -9.17
N THR A 86 9.03 11.29 -8.32
CA THR A 86 9.72 11.04 -7.05
C THR A 86 8.80 11.31 -5.87
N LEU A 87 8.96 10.51 -4.83
CA LEU A 87 8.19 10.57 -3.60
C LEU A 87 9.12 10.38 -2.40
N LYS A 88 8.93 11.19 -1.35
CA LYS A 88 9.67 11.07 -0.10
C LYS A 88 8.84 11.62 1.06
N GLY A 89 8.98 11.03 2.23
CA GLY A 89 8.36 11.54 3.45
C GLY A 89 7.16 10.73 3.90
N TRP A 90 6.22 11.39 4.55
CA TRP A 90 5.01 10.80 5.11
C TRP A 90 3.78 11.29 4.36
N PRO A 91 2.77 10.42 4.19
CA PRO A 91 1.47 10.86 3.68
C PRO A 91 0.79 11.81 4.67
N ARG A 92 0.08 12.79 4.15
CA ARG A 92 -0.89 13.55 4.94
C ARG A 92 -2.26 12.92 4.76
N LEU A 93 -2.89 12.56 5.86
CA LEU A 93 -4.17 11.88 5.87
C LEU A 93 -5.29 12.82 6.26
N THR A 94 -6.43 12.67 5.60
CA THR A 94 -7.72 13.21 6.02
C THR A 94 -8.70 12.05 6.06
N LEU A 95 -9.38 11.88 7.18
CA LEU A 95 -10.43 10.88 7.35
C LEU A 95 -11.79 11.54 7.19
N GLN A 96 -12.73 10.84 6.57
CA GLN A 96 -14.10 11.33 6.37
C GLN A 96 -15.11 10.26 6.79
N ASP A 97 -16.20 10.73 7.36
CA ASP A 97 -17.34 9.88 7.69
C ASP A 97 -18.20 9.55 6.45
N LYS A 98 -19.29 8.83 6.65
CA LYS A 98 -20.24 8.43 5.59
C LYS A 98 -20.96 9.60 4.93
N LEU A 99 -20.96 10.77 5.53
CA LEU A 99 -21.56 12.00 4.99
C LEU A 99 -20.54 12.88 4.28
N GLY A 100 -19.26 12.46 4.26
CA GLY A 100 -18.14 13.20 3.70
C GLY A 100 -17.61 14.29 4.64
N ALA A 101 -18.10 14.37 5.88
CA ALA A 101 -17.57 15.30 6.86
C ALA A 101 -16.17 14.85 7.31
N GLN A 102 -15.27 15.84 7.40
CA GLN A 102 -13.92 15.58 7.86
C GLN A 102 -13.90 15.29 9.36
N LEU A 103 -13.27 14.17 9.73
CA LEU A 103 -13.09 13.79 11.11
C LEU A 103 -11.80 14.39 11.68
N PRO A 104 -11.79 14.74 12.97
CA PRO A 104 -10.57 15.19 13.62
C PRO A 104 -9.57 14.05 13.70
N ILE A 105 -8.34 14.29 13.28
CA ILE A 105 -7.24 13.33 13.43
C ILE A 105 -6.01 14.03 14.04
N ASN A 106 -5.27 13.25 14.81
CA ASN A 106 -3.99 13.65 15.40
C ASN A 106 -2.89 12.69 14.91
N PRO A 107 -2.33 12.92 13.72
CA PRO A 107 -1.34 12.03 13.14
C PRO A 107 0.01 12.16 13.85
N ALA A 108 0.65 11.01 14.07
CA ALA A 108 2.02 10.91 14.58
C ALA A 108 2.90 10.19 13.56
N ASN A 109 3.86 10.89 13.01
CA ASN A 109 4.81 10.32 12.04
C ASN A 109 5.83 9.43 12.75
N LEU A 110 6.02 8.20 12.25
CA LEU A 110 7.02 7.25 12.73
C LEU A 110 8.07 6.99 11.63
N PRO A 111 9.30 6.63 11.97
CA PRO A 111 9.84 6.57 13.32
C PRO A 111 9.97 7.95 13.95
N SER A 112 9.74 8.04 15.24
CA SER A 112 9.90 9.27 16.00
C SER A 112 10.83 9.04 17.19
N SER A 113 11.54 10.09 17.61
CA SER A 113 12.43 10.05 18.78
C SER A 113 11.68 9.95 20.11
N ALA A 114 10.37 10.21 20.11
CA ALA A 114 9.54 10.25 21.32
C ALA A 114 8.99 8.89 21.77
N GLY A 115 9.46 7.79 21.17
CA GLY A 115 8.87 6.48 21.36
C GLY A 115 7.55 6.35 20.60
N GLY A 116 7.13 5.16 20.35
CA GLY A 116 5.90 4.87 19.61
C GLY A 116 5.75 3.39 19.39
N ILE A 117 4.67 3.06 18.71
CA ILE A 117 4.46 1.71 18.24
C ILE A 117 5.48 1.36 17.14
N GLN A 118 5.69 0.07 16.93
CA GLN A 118 6.39 -0.43 15.76
C GLN A 118 5.39 -1.10 14.81
N PHE A 119 5.53 -0.81 13.52
CA PHE A 119 4.73 -1.49 12.51
C PHE A 119 5.24 -2.92 12.30
N PRO A 120 4.36 -3.88 11.97
CA PRO A 120 4.76 -5.25 11.68
C PRO A 120 5.73 -5.37 10.50
N THR A 121 5.62 -4.47 9.53
CA THR A 121 6.52 -4.41 8.37
C THR A 121 7.76 -3.60 8.71
N SER A 122 8.94 -4.19 8.56
CA SER A 122 10.21 -3.56 8.93
C SER A 122 10.50 -2.25 8.15
N GLN A 123 10.12 -2.19 6.87
CA GLN A 123 10.28 -1.01 6.02
C GLN A 123 9.50 0.20 6.55
N ALA A 124 8.33 -0.03 7.16
CA ALA A 124 7.51 1.02 7.74
C ALA A 124 8.16 1.69 8.96
N ASN A 125 9.16 1.07 9.56
CA ASN A 125 9.89 1.58 10.72
C ASN A 125 11.22 2.25 10.35
N GLN A 126 11.53 2.39 9.05
CA GLN A 126 12.75 3.05 8.57
C GLN A 126 12.51 4.55 8.37
N PRO A 127 13.55 5.37 8.44
CA PRO A 127 13.48 6.77 8.02
C PRO A 127 13.04 6.91 6.55
N PRO A 128 12.38 8.01 6.16
CA PRO A 128 11.89 8.21 4.80
C PRO A 128 13.03 8.26 3.79
N SER A 129 12.98 7.42 2.77
CA SER A 129 13.90 7.38 1.64
C SER A 129 13.27 8.02 0.40
N LEU A 130 14.11 8.42 -0.57
CA LEU A 130 13.63 8.90 -1.86
C LEU A 130 13.25 7.70 -2.72
N LEU A 131 12.00 7.68 -3.17
CA LEU A 131 11.45 6.66 -4.07
C LEU A 131 11.30 7.26 -5.47
N THR A 132 11.66 6.50 -6.49
CA THR A 132 11.38 6.83 -7.90
C THR A 132 10.38 5.82 -8.44
N LEU A 133 9.22 6.29 -8.83
CA LEU A 133 8.08 5.45 -9.21
C LEU A 133 7.76 5.63 -10.68
N ALA A 134 7.90 4.57 -11.46
CA ALA A 134 7.46 4.49 -12.85
C ALA A 134 6.00 4.01 -12.93
N LYS A 135 5.38 4.08 -14.11
CA LYS A 135 4.05 3.52 -14.34
C LYS A 135 4.01 2.04 -13.95
N GLY A 136 3.00 1.65 -13.18
CA GLY A 136 2.83 0.30 -12.64
C GLY A 136 3.59 0.02 -11.35
N ALA A 137 4.54 0.88 -10.94
CA ALA A 137 5.23 0.73 -9.67
C ALA A 137 4.28 0.97 -8.50
N THR A 138 4.54 0.30 -7.39
CA THR A 138 3.81 0.43 -6.13
C THR A 138 4.68 1.04 -5.05
N THR A 139 4.03 1.73 -4.13
CA THR A 139 4.60 2.14 -2.84
C THR A 139 3.56 1.92 -1.77
N ASN A 140 4.00 1.76 -0.55
CA ASN A 140 3.12 1.53 0.59
C ASN A 140 3.38 2.57 1.67
N PHE A 141 2.41 2.71 2.55
CA PHE A 141 2.60 3.24 3.89
C PHE A 141 1.73 2.46 4.87
N SER A 142 2.16 2.39 6.11
CA SER A 142 1.41 1.76 7.18
C SER A 142 0.76 2.82 8.05
N LEU A 143 -0.38 2.48 8.61
CA LEU A 143 -1.04 3.27 9.62
C LEU A 143 -1.46 2.37 10.80
N ALA A 144 -1.53 2.97 11.98
CA ALA A 144 -2.07 2.28 13.15
C ALA A 144 -2.87 3.25 14.00
N TYR A 145 -3.88 2.74 14.68
CA TYR A 145 -4.74 3.51 15.57
C TYR A 145 -5.24 2.62 16.71
N SER A 146 -5.63 3.26 17.81
CA SER A 146 -6.31 2.54 18.88
C SER A 146 -7.80 2.48 18.58
N ASP A 147 -8.39 1.29 18.72
CA ASP A 147 -9.83 1.04 18.68
C ASP A 147 -10.44 0.92 20.08
N VAL A 148 -9.65 1.19 21.12
CA VAL A 148 -10.09 1.18 22.52
C VAL A 148 -10.08 2.62 23.04
N PRO A 149 -11.25 3.16 23.43
CA PRO A 149 -11.33 4.51 23.97
C PRO A 149 -10.69 4.56 25.37
N THR A 150 -9.95 5.64 25.63
CA THR A 150 -9.46 5.97 26.98
C THR A 150 -10.38 7.00 27.62
N ALA A 151 -10.73 6.80 28.89
CA ALA A 151 -11.57 7.70 29.67
C ALA A 151 -12.82 8.17 28.88
N ASN A 152 -12.93 9.45 28.60
CA ASN A 152 -14.10 10.07 27.96
C ASN A 152 -13.91 10.28 26.45
N SER A 153 -12.95 9.60 25.81
CA SER A 153 -12.72 9.74 24.37
C SER A 153 -13.76 8.98 23.55
N VAL A 154 -14.09 9.54 22.40
CA VAL A 154 -14.96 8.90 21.40
C VAL A 154 -14.08 8.25 20.31
N CYS A 155 -14.67 7.27 19.62
CA CYS A 155 -14.07 6.68 18.43
C CYS A 155 -14.93 7.09 17.23
N ASP A 156 -14.31 7.77 16.27
CA ASP A 156 -14.99 8.21 15.05
C ASP A 156 -15.02 7.10 14.00
N ASN A 157 -16.06 7.10 13.14
CA ASN A 157 -16.18 6.12 12.06
C ASN A 157 -15.74 6.74 10.74
N ALA A 158 -14.54 6.44 10.29
CA ALA A 158 -14.02 6.87 9.00
C ALA A 158 -14.28 5.81 7.92
N VAL A 159 -14.94 6.19 6.85
CA VAL A 159 -15.21 5.31 5.69
C VAL A 159 -14.40 5.71 4.46
N THR A 160 -13.74 6.86 4.51
CA THR A 160 -12.88 7.35 3.42
C THR A 160 -11.58 7.90 3.98
N ILE A 161 -10.48 7.60 3.30
CA ILE A 161 -9.15 8.14 3.58
C ILE A 161 -8.72 8.93 2.35
N SER A 162 -8.47 10.22 2.51
CA SER A 162 -7.81 11.03 1.49
C SER A 162 -6.33 11.12 1.83
N VAL A 163 -5.48 10.71 0.90
CA VAL A 163 -4.02 10.64 1.06
C VAL A 163 -3.39 11.70 0.17
N GLN A 164 -2.75 12.69 0.77
CA GLN A 164 -1.97 13.69 0.07
C GLN A 164 -0.49 13.30 0.11
N LEU A 165 0.14 13.22 -1.07
CA LEU A 165 1.52 12.73 -1.22
C LEU A 165 2.58 13.82 -0.98
N SER A 166 2.22 15.07 -1.24
CA SER A 166 3.09 16.24 -1.06
C SER A 166 2.28 17.45 -0.63
N VAL A 167 2.95 18.43 -0.02
CA VAL A 167 2.30 19.68 0.39
C VAL A 167 1.72 20.39 -0.83
N GLY A 168 0.43 20.74 -0.77
CA GLY A 168 -0.27 21.41 -1.87
C GLY A 168 -0.58 20.54 -3.10
N GLY A 169 -0.19 19.24 -3.07
CA GLY A 169 -0.49 18.29 -4.14
C GLY A 169 -1.92 17.75 -4.10
N SER A 170 -2.35 17.12 -5.20
CA SER A 170 -3.62 16.40 -5.26
C SER A 170 -3.64 15.20 -4.34
N THR A 171 -4.83 14.76 -3.96
CA THR A 171 -5.05 13.59 -3.10
C THR A 171 -5.38 12.36 -3.93
N VAL A 172 -5.12 11.19 -3.37
CA VAL A 172 -5.70 9.91 -3.79
C VAL A 172 -6.68 9.45 -2.72
N THR A 173 -7.88 9.08 -3.14
CA THR A 173 -8.93 8.59 -2.25
C THR A 173 -8.85 7.08 -2.12
N VAL A 174 -8.96 6.60 -0.90
CA VAL A 174 -8.92 5.17 -0.55
C VAL A 174 -10.14 4.86 0.31
N THR A 175 -10.88 3.82 -0.06
CA THR A 175 -12.06 3.37 0.68
C THR A 175 -11.72 2.07 1.38
N PRO A 176 -11.69 2.03 2.72
CA PRO A 176 -11.53 0.80 3.48
C PRO A 176 -12.75 -0.12 3.31
N LEU A 177 -12.55 -1.44 3.42
CA LEU A 177 -13.65 -2.41 3.44
C LEU A 177 -14.53 -2.26 4.68
N PHE A 178 -13.95 -1.87 5.80
CA PHE A 178 -14.63 -1.58 7.06
C PHE A 178 -14.22 -0.20 7.55
N ALA A 179 -15.13 0.49 8.23
CA ALA A 179 -14.83 1.79 8.80
C ALA A 179 -13.63 1.70 9.76
N LEU A 180 -12.70 2.64 9.65
CA LEU A 180 -11.67 2.82 10.68
C LEU A 180 -12.32 3.51 11.88
N GLN A 181 -11.96 3.06 13.08
CA GLN A 181 -12.48 3.64 14.31
C GLN A 181 -11.35 4.18 15.18
N PRO A 182 -10.65 5.24 14.74
CA PRO A 182 -9.61 5.86 15.54
C PRO A 182 -10.22 6.49 16.79
N CYS A 183 -9.85 5.97 17.96
CA CYS A 183 -10.20 6.50 19.25
C CYS A 183 -9.19 7.57 19.71
N ASN A 184 -9.36 8.07 20.95
CA ASN A 184 -8.41 8.93 21.61
C ASN A 184 -8.11 10.23 20.81
N ASN A 185 -9.18 10.95 20.43
CA ASN A 185 -9.14 12.16 19.62
C ASN A 185 -8.50 11.94 18.25
N GLY A 186 -8.81 10.81 17.61
CA GLY A 186 -8.34 10.50 16.26
C GLY A 186 -6.83 10.25 16.18
N ARG A 187 -6.22 9.69 17.23
CA ARG A 187 -4.79 9.37 17.22
C ARG A 187 -4.48 8.31 16.16
N VAL A 188 -3.64 8.67 15.18
CA VAL A 188 -3.18 7.78 14.11
C VAL A 188 -1.67 7.86 13.98
N TRP A 189 -0.97 6.73 14.06
CA TRP A 189 0.44 6.64 13.73
C TRP A 189 0.59 6.32 12.25
N VAL A 190 1.55 6.97 11.61
CA VAL A 190 1.75 6.90 10.15
C VAL A 190 3.22 6.65 9.85
N SER A 191 3.51 5.65 9.01
CA SER A 191 4.86 5.40 8.51
C SER A 191 5.21 6.34 7.35
N PRO A 192 6.51 6.48 7.00
CA PRO A 192 6.88 7.03 5.70
C PRO A 192 6.38 6.14 4.57
N PHE A 193 6.46 6.64 3.34
CA PHE A 193 6.36 5.81 2.14
C PHE A 193 7.58 4.87 2.04
N TYR A 194 7.31 3.59 1.66
CA TYR A 194 8.32 2.54 1.45
C TYR A 194 7.96 1.60 0.29
#